data_253c71a7f4f71b4d28f9037a5a183f62
#
_entry.id   253c71a7f4f71b4d28f9037a5a183f62
#
_cell.length_a   1.000
_cell.length_b   1.000
_cell.length_c   1.000
_cell.angle_alpha   90.00
_cell.angle_beta   90.00
_cell.angle_gamma   90.00
#
_symmetry.space_group_name_H-M   'P 1'
#
loop_
_entity.id
_entity.type
_entity.pdbx_description
1 polymer ?
#
loop_
_entity_poly.entity_id
_entity_poly.type
_entity_poly.pdbx_seq_one_letter_code
_entity_poly.pdbx_strand_id
1 'polypeptide(L)'
;MEYNKLLADMVPGDRVEGFYILKEGAIKTSNSGKPFLSATVTDKSGSLDLKAWDYSGPVGAPTDAGKVVKIRADVTEYRGSIQLTASNVRMATQEDSYDVSALVPVAPIDRDETLEKVRSLIASMEDRDYRVLAETMLERHLETFRSIPAAKSVHHSFLSGLLMHTANMLCLADFLAGQYSQIIDRSLLLTGTLLHDFAKEKEFTFSQLGVVTDYSRKGQLLGHLVMGAQEIAQVAAELGTPEEKSLLLQHMILSHHGEPEFGAAVKPMFAEADLLSQIDMLDSRMEIYAETLPGVPAGTFSSRIFALDKRIYHHE
;
A
#
# COMPACT_ATOMS: atom_id res chain seq x y z
N MET A 1 -5.64 33.28 1.07
CA MET A 1 -5.22 32.10 1.86
C MET A 1 -5.73 30.90 1.09
N GLU A 2 -4.84 30.02 0.67
CA GLU A 2 -5.18 28.81 -0.07
C GLU A 2 -5.34 27.66 0.90
N TYR A 3 -6.39 26.83 0.69
CA TYR A 3 -6.74 25.74 1.60
C TYR A 3 -6.34 24.40 0.98
N ASN A 4 -5.62 23.56 1.75
CA ASN A 4 -5.11 22.23 1.33
C ASN A 4 -4.30 22.24 0.01
N LYS A 5 -3.49 23.29 -0.20
CA LYS A 5 -2.56 23.35 -1.34
C LYS A 5 -1.50 22.27 -1.19
N LEU A 6 -1.21 21.53 -2.28
CA LEU A 6 -0.15 20.52 -2.27
C LEU A 6 1.22 21.16 -2.04
N LEU A 7 2.08 20.48 -1.28
CA LEU A 7 3.40 21.02 -0.89
C LEU A 7 4.29 21.30 -2.10
N ALA A 8 4.23 20.47 -3.16
CA ALA A 8 4.98 20.67 -4.39
C ALA A 8 4.56 21.91 -5.19
N ASP A 9 3.31 22.37 -5.01
CA ASP A 9 2.76 23.52 -5.73
C ASP A 9 2.96 24.86 -4.98
N MET A 10 3.54 24.81 -3.76
CA MET A 10 3.74 25.99 -2.95
C MET A 10 4.91 26.82 -3.46
N VAL A 11 4.72 28.16 -3.47
CA VAL A 11 5.74 29.11 -3.86
C VAL A 11 5.93 30.17 -2.77
N PRO A 12 7.13 30.79 -2.63
CA PRO A 12 7.37 31.83 -1.67
C PRO A 12 6.37 32.99 -1.81
N GLY A 13 5.78 33.40 -0.67
CA GLY A 13 4.72 34.42 -0.61
C GLY A 13 3.30 33.87 -0.49
N ASP A 14 3.10 32.56 -0.69
CA ASP A 14 1.81 31.93 -0.46
C ASP A 14 1.43 31.99 1.02
N ARG A 15 0.12 32.10 1.27
CA ARG A 15 -0.49 31.89 2.60
C ARG A 15 -1.40 30.70 2.55
N VAL A 16 -1.09 29.70 3.35
CA VAL A 16 -1.76 28.39 3.29
C VAL A 16 -2.40 28.03 4.63
N GLU A 17 -3.53 27.35 4.56
CA GLU A 17 -4.12 26.63 5.67
C GLU A 17 -4.51 25.24 5.17
N GLY A 18 -4.16 24.19 5.92
CA GLY A 18 -4.50 22.84 5.46
C GLY A 18 -4.05 21.74 6.43
N PHE A 19 -4.33 20.52 6.00
CA PHE A 19 -3.95 19.31 6.70
C PHE A 19 -2.76 18.66 6.02
N TYR A 20 -1.78 18.23 6.82
CA TYR A 20 -0.56 17.60 6.34
C TYR A 20 -0.13 16.54 7.36
N ILE A 21 0.71 15.59 6.96
CA ILE A 21 1.25 14.58 7.86
C ILE A 21 2.51 15.15 8.52
N LEU A 22 2.61 15.06 9.85
CA LEU A 22 3.83 15.36 10.57
C LEU A 22 4.82 14.21 10.37
N LYS A 23 5.86 14.41 9.58
CA LYS A 23 6.89 13.39 9.34
C LYS A 23 7.81 13.25 10.55
N GLU A 24 8.24 14.39 11.09
CA GLU A 24 9.05 14.51 12.31
C GLU A 24 8.87 15.90 12.92
N GLY A 25 9.12 16.02 14.21
CA GLY A 25 9.04 17.29 14.90
C GLY A 25 9.74 17.28 16.25
N ALA A 26 10.27 18.43 16.63
CA ALA A 26 10.88 18.65 17.94
C ALA A 26 10.73 20.11 18.39
N ILE A 27 10.49 20.29 19.69
CA ILE A 27 10.57 21.60 20.31
C ILE A 27 12.04 21.93 20.56
N LYS A 28 12.50 23.04 19.99
CA LYS A 28 13.88 23.55 20.11
C LYS A 28 13.86 24.94 20.77
N THR A 29 15.01 25.37 21.26
CA THR A 29 15.20 26.72 21.80
C THR A 29 15.95 27.59 20.80
N SER A 30 15.41 28.77 20.51
CA SER A 30 16.05 29.76 19.63
C SER A 30 17.22 30.46 20.33
N ASN A 31 18.03 31.19 19.58
CA ASN A 31 19.12 32.00 20.14
C ASN A 31 18.63 33.08 21.12
N SER A 32 17.37 33.49 21.04
CA SER A 32 16.71 34.41 21.99
C SER A 32 16.13 33.74 23.25
N GLY A 33 16.36 32.44 23.41
CA GLY A 33 15.85 31.66 24.55
C GLY A 33 14.38 31.24 24.47
N LYS A 34 13.69 31.53 23.34
CA LYS A 34 12.30 31.19 23.16
C LYS A 34 12.11 29.83 22.50
N PRO A 35 11.09 29.04 22.90
CA PRO A 35 10.81 27.77 22.27
C PRO A 35 10.26 27.96 20.86
N PHE A 36 10.57 27.03 19.96
CA PHE A 36 9.96 26.93 18.63
C PHE A 36 9.81 25.49 18.20
N LEU A 37 8.77 25.19 17.43
CA LEU A 37 8.63 23.90 16.77
C LEU A 37 9.47 23.87 15.51
N SER A 38 10.36 22.89 15.41
CA SER A 38 11.09 22.52 14.18
C SER A 38 10.55 21.19 13.71
N ALA A 39 9.89 21.16 12.58
CA ALA A 39 9.23 19.97 12.06
C ALA A 39 9.41 19.83 10.55
N THR A 40 9.15 18.67 10.02
CA THR A 40 8.98 18.38 8.60
C THR A 40 7.54 17.86 8.42
N VAL A 41 6.81 18.45 7.48
CA VAL A 41 5.47 17.99 7.11
C VAL A 41 5.49 17.42 5.70
N THR A 42 4.60 16.47 5.42
CA THR A 42 4.51 15.79 4.12
C THR A 42 3.05 15.64 3.68
N ASP A 43 2.87 15.57 2.37
CA ASP A 43 1.66 15.12 1.69
C ASP A 43 2.04 14.18 0.54
N LYS A 44 1.09 13.79 -0.31
CA LYS A 44 1.36 12.92 -1.47
C LYS A 44 2.35 13.51 -2.49
N SER A 45 2.57 14.81 -2.49
CA SER A 45 3.39 15.52 -3.47
C SER A 45 4.83 15.75 -3.01
N GLY A 46 5.11 15.66 -1.69
CA GLY A 46 6.45 15.90 -1.17
C GLY A 46 6.50 16.23 0.31
N SER A 47 7.61 16.82 0.72
CA SER A 47 7.86 17.23 2.11
C SER A 47 8.45 18.63 2.17
N LEU A 48 8.05 19.42 3.17
CA LEU A 48 8.61 20.73 3.46
C LEU A 48 8.96 20.87 4.94
N ASP A 49 10.00 21.64 5.21
CA ASP A 49 10.35 22.08 6.55
C ASP A 49 9.32 23.07 7.08
N LEU A 50 8.99 22.94 8.37
CA LEU A 50 8.07 23.81 9.10
C LEU A 50 8.75 24.38 10.35
N LYS A 51 8.61 25.67 10.54
CA LYS A 51 8.99 26.38 11.77
C LYS A 51 7.80 27.12 12.33
N ALA A 52 7.51 26.92 13.62
CA ALA A 52 6.55 27.72 14.36
C ALA A 52 7.29 28.39 15.53
N TRP A 53 7.45 29.70 15.44
CA TRP A 53 8.17 30.50 16.44
C TRP A 53 7.30 30.80 17.67
N ASP A 54 7.94 30.97 18.84
CA ASP A 54 7.26 31.19 20.15
C ASP A 54 6.19 30.12 20.45
N TYR A 55 6.45 28.88 20.01
CA TYR A 55 5.51 27.78 20.06
C TYR A 55 5.55 27.06 21.41
N SER A 56 4.37 26.95 22.04
CA SER A 56 4.15 26.21 23.29
C SER A 56 3.03 25.17 23.18
N GLY A 57 2.64 24.83 21.96
CA GLY A 57 1.55 23.90 21.70
C GLY A 57 1.94 22.42 21.89
N PRO A 58 0.97 21.50 21.73
CA PRO A 58 1.13 20.08 22.04
C PRO A 58 1.84 19.25 20.94
N VAL A 59 2.13 19.84 19.77
CA VAL A 59 2.76 19.12 18.65
C VAL A 59 4.27 19.18 18.78
N GLY A 60 4.96 18.07 18.52
CA GLY A 60 6.43 18.00 18.47
C GLY A 60 7.05 16.93 19.34
N ALA A 61 6.24 16.06 19.96
CA ALA A 61 6.73 14.84 20.58
C ALA A 61 7.14 13.81 19.50
N PRO A 62 8.16 12.94 19.72
CA PRO A 62 8.52 11.88 18.80
C PRO A 62 7.34 10.95 18.42
N THR A 63 6.38 10.78 19.33
CA THR A 63 5.16 9.99 19.15
C THR A 63 4.12 10.66 18.25
N ASP A 64 4.37 11.87 17.78
CA ASP A 64 3.46 12.59 16.89
C ASP A 64 3.77 12.34 15.41
N ALA A 65 4.90 11.72 15.11
CA ALA A 65 5.25 11.31 13.75
C ALA A 65 4.17 10.40 13.15
N GLY A 66 3.82 10.66 11.88
CA GLY A 66 2.75 9.96 11.16
C GLY A 66 1.33 10.46 11.44
N LYS A 67 1.14 11.39 12.38
CA LYS A 67 -0.17 11.98 12.65
C LYS A 67 -0.47 13.15 11.72
N VAL A 68 -1.77 13.40 11.51
CA VAL A 68 -2.23 14.56 10.73
C VAL A 68 -2.24 15.80 11.62
N VAL A 69 -1.67 16.87 11.11
CA VAL A 69 -1.66 18.20 11.72
C VAL A 69 -2.39 19.18 10.82
N LYS A 70 -3.15 20.09 11.43
CA LYS A 70 -3.68 21.27 10.76
C LYS A 70 -2.70 22.42 10.97
N ILE A 71 -2.25 23.03 9.88
CA ILE A 71 -1.33 24.17 9.91
C ILE A 71 -1.95 25.40 9.25
N ARG A 72 -1.54 26.58 9.73
CA ARG A 72 -1.68 27.85 9.04
C ARG A 72 -0.29 28.47 8.95
N ALA A 73 0.19 28.74 7.73
CA ALA A 73 1.57 29.15 7.49
C ALA A 73 1.71 30.12 6.32
N ASP A 74 2.77 30.90 6.36
CA ASP A 74 3.30 31.61 5.21
C ASP A 74 4.44 30.77 4.60
N VAL A 75 4.45 30.68 3.26
CA VAL A 75 5.53 30.01 2.52
C VAL A 75 6.68 30.99 2.35
N THR A 76 7.84 30.65 2.87
CA THR A 76 9.03 31.51 2.87
C THR A 76 10.21 30.79 2.22
N GLU A 77 11.19 31.54 1.79
CA GLU A 77 12.47 31.01 1.31
C GLU A 77 13.57 31.27 2.36
N TYR A 78 14.33 30.24 2.70
CA TYR A 78 15.47 30.33 3.57
C TYR A 78 16.67 29.59 2.97
N ARG A 79 17.77 30.30 2.70
CA ARG A 79 19.01 29.75 2.10
C ARG A 79 18.77 28.98 0.79
N GLY A 80 17.84 29.45 -0.04
CA GLY A 80 17.52 28.82 -1.33
C GLY A 80 16.55 27.61 -1.23
N SER A 81 16.00 27.33 -0.04
CA SER A 81 15.01 26.28 0.15
C SER A 81 13.68 26.86 0.62
N ILE A 82 12.58 26.32 0.09
CA ILE A 82 11.23 26.68 0.51
C ILE A 82 10.96 26.04 1.87
N GLN A 83 10.36 26.82 2.79
CA GLN A 83 9.92 26.36 4.11
C GLN A 83 8.60 27.03 4.51
N LEU A 84 7.90 26.40 5.46
CA LEU A 84 6.70 26.90 6.06
C LEU A 84 7.00 27.62 7.37
N THR A 85 6.59 28.89 7.48
CA THR A 85 6.60 29.63 8.74
C THR A 85 5.18 29.63 9.29
N ALA A 86 4.93 28.73 10.23
CA ALA A 86 3.59 28.50 10.75
C ALA A 86 3.22 29.49 11.87
N SER A 87 2.06 30.10 11.73
CA SER A 87 1.40 30.90 12.78
C SER A 87 0.50 30.06 13.68
N ASN A 88 0.05 28.89 13.22
CA ASN A 88 -0.73 27.93 14.00
C ASN A 88 -0.39 26.50 13.58
N VAL A 89 -0.24 25.61 14.57
CA VAL A 89 -0.05 24.17 14.38
C VAL A 89 -0.81 23.44 15.47
N ARG A 90 -1.69 22.52 15.10
CA ARG A 90 -2.40 21.63 16.02
C ARG A 90 -2.59 20.24 15.43
N MET A 91 -2.83 19.26 16.26
CA MET A 91 -3.29 17.94 15.80
C MET A 91 -4.65 18.04 15.13
N ALA A 92 -4.88 17.24 14.11
CA ALA A 92 -6.22 17.00 13.61
C ALA A 92 -7.05 16.26 14.65
N THR A 93 -8.34 16.57 14.71
CA THR A 93 -9.31 15.94 15.60
C THR A 93 -10.31 15.12 14.79
N GLN A 94 -11.16 14.35 15.44
CA GLN A 94 -12.22 13.58 14.77
C GLN A 94 -13.29 14.46 14.10
N GLU A 95 -13.40 15.72 14.51
CA GLU A 95 -14.33 16.69 13.93
C GLU A 95 -13.78 17.36 12.65
N ASP A 96 -12.48 17.22 12.40
CA ASP A 96 -11.85 17.78 11.21
C ASP A 96 -12.16 16.89 10.00
N SER A 97 -12.58 17.52 8.91
CA SER A 97 -12.77 16.86 7.62
C SER A 97 -11.61 17.21 6.69
N TYR A 98 -10.91 16.19 6.18
CA TYR A 98 -9.83 16.35 5.21
C TYR A 98 -9.81 15.18 4.23
N ASP A 99 -9.33 15.45 3.02
CA ASP A 99 -9.18 14.44 1.98
C ASP A 99 -7.89 13.63 2.20
N VAL A 100 -8.03 12.36 2.56
CA VAL A 100 -6.91 11.45 2.75
C VAL A 100 -6.11 11.26 1.46
N SER A 101 -6.77 11.32 0.29
CA SER A 101 -6.10 11.17 -1.01
C SER A 101 -5.18 12.35 -1.38
N ALA A 102 -5.31 13.47 -0.67
CA ALA A 102 -4.37 14.60 -0.78
C ALA A 102 -3.13 14.39 0.10
N LEU A 103 -3.24 13.59 1.16
CA LEU A 103 -2.18 13.37 2.14
C LEU A 103 -1.27 12.20 1.78
N VAL A 104 -1.84 11.12 1.28
CA VAL A 104 -1.13 9.89 0.93
C VAL A 104 -1.52 9.43 -0.48
N PRO A 105 -0.64 8.74 -1.20
CA PRO A 105 -1.00 8.13 -2.47
C PRO A 105 -2.12 7.11 -2.30
N VAL A 106 -3.05 7.06 -3.26
CA VAL A 106 -4.18 6.14 -3.30
C VAL A 106 -4.23 5.49 -4.68
N ALA A 107 -4.61 4.23 -4.75
CA ALA A 107 -4.79 3.51 -6.01
C ALA A 107 -5.70 4.30 -6.97
N PRO A 108 -5.34 4.43 -8.24
CA PRO A 108 -6.14 5.13 -9.25
C PRO A 108 -7.32 4.26 -9.77
N ILE A 109 -8.10 3.71 -8.85
CA ILE A 109 -9.23 2.81 -9.14
C ILE A 109 -10.51 3.30 -8.45
N ASP A 110 -11.65 2.96 -9.01
CA ASP A 110 -12.92 2.96 -8.27
C ASP A 110 -12.97 1.70 -7.40
N ARG A 111 -12.97 1.88 -6.08
CA ARG A 111 -12.90 0.77 -5.11
C ARG A 111 -14.13 -0.13 -5.13
N ASP A 112 -15.30 0.46 -5.32
CA ASP A 112 -16.55 -0.28 -5.28
C ASP A 112 -16.72 -1.07 -6.58
N GLU A 113 -16.45 -0.46 -7.73
CA GLU A 113 -16.43 -1.15 -9.02
C GLU A 113 -15.38 -2.27 -9.06
N THR A 114 -14.19 -2.02 -8.54
CA THR A 114 -13.12 -3.02 -8.50
C THR A 114 -13.47 -4.20 -7.60
N LEU A 115 -14.04 -3.93 -6.42
CA LEU A 115 -14.50 -4.97 -5.51
C LEU A 115 -15.63 -5.82 -6.13
N GLU A 116 -16.55 -5.18 -6.85
CA GLU A 116 -17.62 -5.91 -7.54
C GLU A 116 -17.10 -6.83 -8.65
N LYS A 117 -16.05 -6.41 -9.39
CA LYS A 117 -15.34 -7.28 -10.34
C LYS A 117 -14.73 -8.50 -9.64
N VAL A 118 -14.09 -8.30 -8.49
CA VAL A 118 -13.53 -9.40 -7.67
C VAL A 118 -14.65 -10.35 -7.26
N ARG A 119 -15.77 -9.85 -6.71
CA ARG A 119 -16.94 -10.66 -6.31
C ARG A 119 -17.53 -11.45 -7.48
N SER A 120 -17.63 -10.81 -8.65
CA SER A 120 -18.16 -11.46 -9.86
C SER A 120 -17.29 -12.62 -10.31
N LEU A 121 -15.95 -12.49 -10.25
CA LEU A 121 -15.03 -13.57 -10.57
C LEU A 121 -15.15 -14.74 -9.56
N ILE A 122 -15.23 -14.45 -8.28
CA ILE A 122 -15.45 -15.46 -7.23
C ILE A 122 -16.77 -16.19 -7.46
N ALA A 123 -17.87 -15.47 -7.68
CA ALA A 123 -19.19 -16.04 -7.91
C ALA A 123 -19.26 -16.93 -9.18
N SER A 124 -18.37 -16.67 -10.16
CA SER A 124 -18.27 -17.45 -11.39
C SER A 124 -17.51 -18.77 -11.26
N MET A 125 -16.92 -19.08 -10.11
CA MET A 125 -16.21 -20.34 -9.88
C MET A 125 -17.19 -21.51 -9.86
N GLU A 126 -16.85 -22.57 -10.59
CA GLU A 126 -17.68 -23.78 -10.64
C GLU A 126 -17.52 -24.65 -9.41
N ASP A 127 -16.28 -24.77 -8.90
CA ASP A 127 -16.02 -25.55 -7.69
C ASP A 127 -16.58 -24.83 -6.44
N ARG A 128 -17.56 -25.47 -5.80
CA ARG A 128 -18.26 -24.90 -4.65
C ARG A 128 -17.36 -24.72 -3.43
N ASP A 129 -16.44 -25.66 -3.18
CA ASP A 129 -15.61 -25.59 -1.96
C ASP A 129 -14.66 -24.42 -2.03
N TYR A 130 -13.98 -24.22 -3.18
CA TYR A 130 -13.13 -23.07 -3.42
C TYR A 130 -13.91 -21.76 -3.39
N ARG A 131 -15.09 -21.71 -4.01
CA ARG A 131 -15.93 -20.50 -4.01
C ARG A 131 -16.35 -20.11 -2.59
N VAL A 132 -16.89 -21.04 -1.79
CA VAL A 132 -17.33 -20.74 -0.41
C VAL A 132 -16.17 -20.32 0.48
N LEU A 133 -14.99 -20.94 0.32
CA LEU A 133 -13.80 -20.54 1.05
C LEU A 133 -13.35 -19.14 0.65
N ALA A 134 -13.31 -18.82 -0.64
CA ALA A 134 -12.96 -17.50 -1.16
C ALA A 134 -13.93 -16.41 -0.67
N GLU A 135 -15.25 -16.65 -0.75
CA GLU A 135 -16.29 -15.74 -0.25
C GLU A 135 -16.14 -15.50 1.26
N THR A 136 -15.94 -16.56 2.04
CA THR A 136 -15.78 -16.47 3.49
C THR A 136 -14.54 -15.67 3.88
N MET A 137 -13.42 -15.91 3.22
CA MET A 137 -12.17 -15.19 3.47
C MET A 137 -12.29 -13.73 3.05
N LEU A 138 -12.89 -13.44 1.88
CA LEU A 138 -13.11 -12.07 1.43
C LEU A 138 -13.95 -11.27 2.43
N GLU A 139 -15.05 -11.82 2.92
CA GLU A 139 -15.90 -11.11 3.88
C GLU A 139 -15.22 -10.91 5.25
N ARG A 140 -14.39 -11.85 5.70
CA ARG A 140 -13.60 -11.68 6.94
C ARG A 140 -12.58 -10.54 6.87
N HIS A 141 -12.02 -10.31 5.69
CA HIS A 141 -10.95 -9.34 5.46
C HIS A 141 -11.40 -8.10 4.67
N LEU A 142 -12.71 -7.95 4.42
CA LEU A 142 -13.25 -6.98 3.46
C LEU A 142 -12.74 -5.56 3.69
N GLU A 143 -12.80 -5.05 4.91
CA GLU A 143 -12.44 -3.67 5.23
C GLU A 143 -10.94 -3.41 5.03
N THR A 144 -10.11 -4.35 5.45
CA THR A 144 -8.66 -4.26 5.27
C THR A 144 -8.27 -4.47 3.82
N PHE A 145 -8.82 -5.46 3.14
CA PHE A 145 -8.59 -5.74 1.73
C PHE A 145 -8.88 -4.52 0.83
N ARG A 146 -9.97 -3.78 1.12
CA ARG A 146 -10.33 -2.56 0.38
C ARG A 146 -9.37 -1.40 0.56
N SER A 147 -8.68 -1.33 1.70
CA SER A 147 -8.05 -0.09 2.15
C SER A 147 -6.54 -0.13 2.22
N ILE A 148 -5.93 -1.29 2.54
CA ILE A 148 -4.50 -1.33 2.81
C ILE A 148 -3.62 -1.33 1.55
N PRO A 149 -2.37 -0.85 1.67
CA PRO A 149 -1.33 -1.05 0.66
C PRO A 149 -0.96 -2.54 0.52
N ALA A 150 -0.48 -2.93 -0.66
CA ALA A 150 0.07 -4.27 -0.88
C ALA A 150 1.53 -4.42 -0.39
N ALA A 151 2.26 -3.31 -0.20
CA ALA A 151 3.65 -3.33 0.22
C ALA A 151 4.01 -2.12 1.10
N LYS A 152 5.17 -2.19 1.79
CA LYS A 152 5.68 -1.09 2.63
C LYS A 152 6.28 0.05 1.80
N SER A 153 6.97 -0.23 0.71
CA SER A 153 7.80 0.78 0.01
C SER A 153 8.11 0.50 -1.46
N VAL A 154 7.53 -0.53 -2.06
CA VAL A 154 7.74 -0.89 -3.48
C VAL A 154 6.37 -0.80 -4.17
N HIS A 155 6.16 -1.45 -5.31
CA HIS A 155 4.91 -1.47 -6.06
C HIS A 155 3.65 -1.57 -5.15
N HIS A 156 2.57 -0.90 -5.55
CA HIS A 156 1.29 -0.86 -4.81
C HIS A 156 1.39 -0.43 -3.33
N SER A 157 2.37 0.42 -2.98
CA SER A 157 2.59 0.92 -1.60
C SER A 157 1.65 2.08 -1.21
N PHE A 158 0.54 2.24 -1.90
CA PHE A 158 -0.50 3.24 -1.71
C PHE A 158 -1.79 2.61 -1.16
N LEU A 159 -2.68 3.44 -0.62
CA LEU A 159 -3.98 2.98 -0.11
C LEU A 159 -4.77 2.26 -1.20
N SER A 160 -5.44 1.18 -0.83
CA SER A 160 -6.16 0.25 -1.73
C SER A 160 -5.24 -0.45 -2.76
N GLY A 161 -3.93 -0.43 -2.54
CA GLY A 161 -2.96 -1.13 -3.37
C GLY A 161 -3.19 -2.64 -3.40
N LEU A 162 -3.56 -3.25 -2.26
CA LEU A 162 -3.87 -4.68 -2.20
C LEU A 162 -5.09 -5.05 -3.05
N LEU A 163 -6.15 -4.24 -3.01
CA LEU A 163 -7.33 -4.45 -3.86
C LEU A 163 -6.97 -4.33 -5.34
N MET A 164 -6.25 -3.28 -5.73
CA MET A 164 -5.85 -3.06 -7.12
C MET A 164 -4.99 -4.22 -7.65
N HIS A 165 -3.93 -4.57 -6.92
CA HIS A 165 -3.03 -5.67 -7.24
C HIS A 165 -3.78 -6.99 -7.43
N THR A 166 -4.56 -7.38 -6.42
CA THR A 166 -5.31 -8.64 -6.45
C THR A 166 -6.35 -8.67 -7.58
N ALA A 167 -7.03 -7.56 -7.86
CA ALA A 167 -8.00 -7.47 -8.96
C ALA A 167 -7.33 -7.61 -10.33
N ASN A 168 -6.18 -6.96 -10.54
CA ASN A 168 -5.38 -7.13 -11.77
C ASN A 168 -4.95 -8.58 -11.95
N MET A 169 -4.40 -9.18 -10.89
CA MET A 169 -3.96 -10.58 -10.91
C MET A 169 -5.13 -11.55 -11.19
N LEU A 170 -6.30 -11.32 -10.59
CA LEU A 170 -7.49 -12.14 -10.86
C LEU A 170 -7.94 -12.07 -12.31
N CYS A 171 -7.87 -10.90 -12.95
CA CYS A 171 -8.18 -10.76 -14.38
C CYS A 171 -7.19 -11.55 -15.24
N LEU A 172 -5.90 -11.50 -14.92
CA LEU A 172 -4.86 -12.28 -15.61
C LEU A 172 -5.03 -13.78 -15.39
N ALA A 173 -5.31 -14.19 -14.15
CA ALA A 173 -5.55 -15.58 -13.77
C ALA A 173 -6.75 -16.17 -14.52
N ASP A 174 -7.86 -15.43 -14.58
CA ASP A 174 -9.05 -15.82 -15.31
C ASP A 174 -8.78 -16.03 -16.82
N PHE A 175 -8.12 -15.07 -17.44
CA PHE A 175 -7.73 -15.14 -18.84
C PHE A 175 -6.82 -16.34 -19.10
N LEU A 176 -5.78 -16.55 -18.29
CA LEU A 176 -4.81 -17.62 -18.46
C LEU A 176 -5.43 -19.01 -18.18
N ALA A 177 -6.32 -19.11 -17.18
CA ALA A 177 -7.06 -20.35 -16.93
C ALA A 177 -7.91 -20.76 -18.16
N GLY A 178 -8.51 -19.79 -18.86
CA GLY A 178 -9.22 -20.04 -20.11
C GLY A 178 -8.31 -20.54 -21.22
N GLN A 179 -7.10 -19.97 -21.37
CA GLN A 179 -6.13 -20.39 -22.38
C GLN A 179 -5.55 -21.80 -22.12
N TYR A 180 -5.32 -22.14 -20.86
CA TYR A 180 -4.71 -23.39 -20.42
C TYR A 180 -5.70 -24.34 -19.74
N SER A 181 -6.98 -24.29 -20.12
CA SER A 181 -8.09 -25.02 -19.46
C SER A 181 -7.92 -26.54 -19.43
N GLN A 182 -6.98 -27.09 -20.19
CA GLN A 182 -6.67 -28.54 -20.19
C GLN A 182 -5.78 -28.96 -19.01
N ILE A 183 -5.10 -28.02 -18.35
CA ILE A 183 -4.13 -28.30 -17.28
C ILE A 183 -4.33 -27.43 -16.04
N ILE A 184 -5.15 -26.37 -16.10
CA ILE A 184 -5.38 -25.41 -15.01
C ILE A 184 -6.79 -25.60 -14.44
N ASP A 185 -6.87 -25.86 -13.14
CA ASP A 185 -8.12 -25.69 -12.40
C ASP A 185 -8.34 -24.19 -12.12
N ARG A 186 -9.29 -23.61 -12.88
CA ARG A 186 -9.62 -22.18 -12.76
C ARG A 186 -10.06 -21.80 -11.34
N SER A 187 -10.86 -22.62 -10.67
CA SER A 187 -11.36 -22.30 -9.33
C SER A 187 -10.23 -22.31 -8.30
N LEU A 188 -9.30 -23.25 -8.38
CA LEU A 188 -8.11 -23.29 -7.55
C LEU A 188 -7.22 -22.06 -7.79
N LEU A 189 -6.93 -21.76 -9.07
CA LEU A 189 -6.08 -20.61 -9.43
C LEU A 189 -6.67 -19.29 -8.92
N LEU A 190 -7.97 -19.02 -9.17
CA LEU A 190 -8.62 -17.80 -8.72
C LEU A 190 -8.64 -17.70 -7.20
N THR A 191 -8.89 -18.81 -6.47
CA THR A 191 -8.87 -18.80 -5.01
C THR A 191 -7.46 -18.51 -4.47
N GLY A 192 -6.44 -19.18 -4.98
CA GLY A 192 -5.06 -18.92 -4.60
C GLY A 192 -4.65 -17.47 -4.88
N THR A 193 -5.02 -16.94 -6.05
CA THR A 193 -4.76 -15.54 -6.43
C THR A 193 -5.45 -14.55 -5.50
N LEU A 194 -6.72 -14.79 -5.14
CA LEU A 194 -7.43 -13.92 -4.19
C LEU A 194 -6.73 -13.86 -2.82
N LEU A 195 -6.29 -15.02 -2.32
CA LEU A 195 -5.87 -15.17 -0.93
C LEU A 195 -4.37 -14.99 -0.70
N HIS A 196 -3.54 -14.89 -1.76
CA HIS A 196 -2.08 -14.95 -1.64
C HIS A 196 -1.52 -13.94 -0.63
N ASP A 197 -2.08 -12.76 -0.57
CA ASP A 197 -1.58 -11.62 0.19
C ASP A 197 -2.49 -11.16 1.35
N PHE A 198 -3.62 -11.82 1.65
CA PHE A 198 -4.55 -11.36 2.68
C PHE A 198 -3.89 -11.21 4.06
N ALA A 199 -2.96 -12.09 4.40
CA ALA A 199 -2.26 -12.03 5.68
C ALA A 199 -1.33 -10.81 5.85
N LYS A 200 -1.12 -10.00 4.83
CA LYS A 200 -0.39 -8.71 4.93
C LYS A 200 -1.06 -7.74 5.89
N GLU A 201 -2.36 -7.83 6.11
CA GLU A 201 -3.04 -7.07 7.17
C GLU A 201 -2.50 -7.36 8.58
N LYS A 202 -2.03 -8.60 8.81
CA LYS A 202 -1.44 -9.04 10.08
C LYS A 202 0.07 -8.88 10.11
N GLU A 203 0.68 -8.84 8.93
CA GLU A 203 2.12 -8.66 8.76
C GLU A 203 2.55 -7.23 9.06
N PHE A 204 1.76 -6.24 8.67
CA PHE A 204 2.11 -4.83 8.81
C PHE A 204 1.44 -4.16 10.02
N THR A 205 2.04 -3.05 10.45
CA THR A 205 1.43 -2.04 11.30
C THR A 205 1.10 -0.81 10.46
N PHE A 206 -0.01 -0.15 10.76
CA PHE A 206 -0.52 0.94 9.96
C PHE A 206 -0.60 2.24 10.75
N SER A 207 -0.40 3.37 10.08
CA SER A 207 -0.71 4.70 10.62
C SER A 207 -2.23 4.90 10.72
N GLN A 208 -2.65 6.02 11.33
CA GLN A 208 -4.06 6.43 11.35
C GLN A 208 -4.65 6.63 9.94
N LEU A 209 -3.81 6.86 8.94
CA LEU A 209 -4.19 7.02 7.53
C LEU A 209 -4.15 5.71 6.73
N GLY A 210 -3.85 4.59 7.37
CA GLY A 210 -3.78 3.28 6.70
C GLY A 210 -2.47 3.00 5.93
N VAL A 211 -1.48 3.88 6.02
CA VAL A 211 -0.15 3.67 5.40
C VAL A 211 0.67 2.74 6.27
N VAL A 212 1.40 1.81 5.64
CA VAL A 212 2.30 0.90 6.35
C VAL A 212 3.42 1.68 7.04
N THR A 213 3.57 1.49 8.34
CA THR A 213 4.63 2.12 9.14
C THR A 213 5.78 1.17 9.41
N ASP A 214 5.47 -0.08 9.73
CA ASP A 214 6.47 -1.11 10.02
C ASP A 214 5.87 -2.52 9.92
N TYR A 215 6.68 -3.54 10.16
CA TYR A 215 6.23 -4.91 10.36
C TYR A 215 5.71 -5.10 11.79
N SER A 216 4.62 -5.83 11.94
CA SER A 216 4.15 -6.28 13.26
C SER A 216 5.13 -7.31 13.84
N ARG A 217 5.04 -7.57 15.16
CA ARG A 217 5.83 -8.66 15.78
C ARG A 217 5.56 -10.01 15.12
N LYS A 218 4.30 -10.29 14.76
CA LYS A 218 3.95 -11.53 14.04
C LYS A 218 4.50 -11.52 12.62
N GLY A 219 4.43 -10.38 11.94
CA GLY A 219 4.98 -10.22 10.60
C GLY A 219 6.48 -10.51 10.54
N GLN A 220 7.26 -9.97 11.49
CA GLN A 220 8.70 -10.22 11.55
C GLN A 220 9.07 -11.67 11.89
N LEU A 221 8.25 -12.37 12.67
CA LEU A 221 8.54 -13.74 13.11
C LEU A 221 8.05 -14.81 12.14
N LEU A 222 6.92 -14.59 11.45
CA LEU A 222 6.26 -15.60 10.63
C LEU A 222 6.14 -15.20 9.15
N GLY A 223 5.94 -13.90 8.87
CA GLY A 223 5.62 -13.43 7.54
C GLY A 223 4.20 -13.79 7.08
N HIS A 224 3.70 -13.10 6.04
CA HIS A 224 2.35 -13.32 5.52
C HIS A 224 2.15 -14.72 4.90
N LEU A 225 3.18 -15.33 4.32
CA LEU A 225 3.10 -16.67 3.74
C LEU A 225 2.62 -17.70 4.77
N VAL A 226 3.30 -17.75 5.92
CA VAL A 226 2.98 -18.71 6.98
C VAL A 226 1.63 -18.39 7.62
N MET A 227 1.37 -17.11 7.91
CA MET A 227 0.10 -16.69 8.53
C MET A 227 -1.08 -16.93 7.58
N GLY A 228 -0.92 -16.69 6.28
CA GLY A 228 -1.95 -16.96 5.27
C GLY A 228 -2.26 -18.45 5.14
N ALA A 229 -1.22 -19.30 5.05
CA ALA A 229 -1.41 -20.75 4.98
C ALA A 229 -2.11 -21.29 6.25
N GLN A 230 -1.75 -20.82 7.44
CA GLN A 230 -2.41 -21.18 8.70
C GLN A 230 -3.90 -20.80 8.72
N GLU A 231 -4.23 -19.60 8.26
CA GLU A 231 -5.60 -19.12 8.23
C GLU A 231 -6.46 -19.91 7.23
N ILE A 232 -5.92 -20.20 6.04
CA ILE A 232 -6.59 -21.07 5.06
C ILE A 232 -6.88 -22.44 5.66
N ALA A 233 -5.92 -23.07 6.34
CA ALA A 233 -6.12 -24.35 6.99
C ALA A 233 -7.24 -24.30 8.04
N GLN A 234 -7.27 -23.23 8.85
CA GLN A 234 -8.30 -23.04 9.86
C GLN A 234 -9.69 -22.87 9.23
N VAL A 235 -9.82 -21.96 8.26
CA VAL A 235 -11.12 -21.68 7.62
C VAL A 235 -11.61 -22.87 6.81
N ALA A 236 -10.72 -23.58 6.12
CA ALA A 236 -11.05 -24.82 5.41
C ALA A 236 -11.61 -25.89 6.36
N ALA A 237 -11.02 -26.05 7.55
CA ALA A 237 -11.51 -26.97 8.57
C ALA A 237 -12.90 -26.54 9.11
N GLU A 238 -13.12 -25.25 9.36
CA GLU A 238 -14.42 -24.71 9.80
C GLU A 238 -15.53 -24.95 8.76
N LEU A 239 -15.19 -24.87 7.46
CA LEU A 239 -16.14 -25.05 6.36
C LEU A 239 -16.31 -26.51 5.93
N GLY A 240 -15.47 -27.43 6.43
CA GLY A 240 -15.45 -28.81 5.99
C GLY A 240 -14.91 -28.99 4.57
N THR A 241 -14.06 -28.07 4.10
CA THR A 241 -13.37 -28.17 2.81
C THR A 241 -12.49 -29.42 2.79
N PRO A 242 -12.50 -30.23 1.70
CA PRO A 242 -11.64 -31.40 1.59
C PRO A 242 -10.16 -31.09 1.85
N GLU A 243 -9.50 -32.00 2.58
CA GLU A 243 -8.09 -31.82 3.01
C GLU A 243 -7.15 -31.51 1.84
N GLU A 244 -7.30 -32.23 0.73
CA GLU A 244 -6.49 -32.01 -0.49
C GLU A 244 -6.64 -30.59 -1.03
N LYS A 245 -7.85 -30.05 -1.11
CA LYS A 245 -8.09 -28.69 -1.58
C LYS A 245 -7.45 -27.63 -0.67
N SER A 246 -7.54 -27.84 0.64
CA SER A 246 -6.89 -27.00 1.64
C SER A 246 -5.36 -27.06 1.51
N LEU A 247 -4.80 -28.25 1.32
CA LEU A 247 -3.36 -28.47 1.15
C LEU A 247 -2.82 -27.74 -0.10
N LEU A 248 -3.53 -27.87 -1.23
CA LEU A 248 -3.14 -27.18 -2.47
C LEU A 248 -3.11 -25.66 -2.31
N LEU A 249 -4.15 -25.08 -1.69
CA LEU A 249 -4.18 -23.64 -1.41
C LEU A 249 -3.05 -23.20 -0.47
N GLN A 250 -2.81 -23.93 0.61
CA GLN A 250 -1.70 -23.64 1.52
C GLN A 250 -0.35 -23.66 0.77
N HIS A 251 -0.14 -24.65 -0.11
CA HIS A 251 1.07 -24.72 -0.93
C HIS A 251 1.18 -23.50 -1.85
N MET A 252 0.09 -23.08 -2.52
CA MET A 252 0.10 -21.87 -3.35
C MET A 252 0.55 -20.64 -2.57
N ILE A 253 0.03 -20.45 -1.36
CA ILE A 253 0.44 -19.30 -0.52
C ILE A 253 1.91 -19.40 -0.12
N LEU A 254 2.38 -20.57 0.31
CA LEU A 254 3.78 -20.76 0.73
C LEU A 254 4.79 -20.62 -0.41
N SER A 255 4.37 -20.79 -1.65
CA SER A 255 5.24 -20.82 -2.84
C SER A 255 5.07 -19.62 -3.78
N HIS A 256 4.10 -18.69 -3.56
CA HIS A 256 3.77 -17.70 -4.58
C HIS A 256 4.91 -16.70 -4.89
N HIS A 257 5.88 -16.51 -4.02
CA HIS A 257 7.10 -15.76 -4.34
C HIS A 257 8.05 -16.50 -5.31
N GLY A 258 7.74 -17.74 -5.68
CA GLY A 258 8.46 -18.55 -6.66
C GLY A 258 9.75 -19.17 -6.12
N GLU A 259 10.78 -18.37 -5.92
CA GLU A 259 12.09 -18.83 -5.49
C GLU A 259 12.36 -18.51 -4.00
N PRO A 260 13.09 -19.37 -3.27
CA PRO A 260 13.47 -19.12 -1.87
C PRO A 260 14.25 -17.81 -1.68
N GLU A 261 15.03 -17.40 -2.68
CA GLU A 261 15.77 -16.14 -2.68
C GLU A 261 14.84 -14.92 -2.62
N PHE A 262 13.59 -15.07 -3.06
CA PHE A 262 12.54 -14.04 -2.99
C PHE A 262 11.62 -14.22 -1.78
N GLY A 263 11.89 -15.22 -0.94
CA GLY A 263 11.17 -15.44 0.31
C GLY A 263 10.16 -16.58 0.29
N ALA A 264 10.01 -17.32 -0.84
CA ALA A 264 9.16 -18.50 -0.87
C ALA A 264 9.63 -19.56 0.14
N ALA A 265 8.69 -20.13 0.90
CA ALA A 265 9.03 -21.21 1.83
C ALA A 265 9.37 -22.52 1.09
N VAL A 266 8.72 -22.75 -0.04
CA VAL A 266 8.92 -23.87 -0.97
C VAL A 266 8.71 -23.37 -2.39
N LYS A 267 9.29 -24.07 -3.39
CA LYS A 267 9.02 -23.76 -4.80
C LYS A 267 7.63 -24.25 -5.21
N PRO A 268 6.99 -23.59 -6.21
CA PRO A 268 5.75 -24.08 -6.79
C PRO A 268 5.92 -25.50 -7.37
N MET A 269 4.99 -26.41 -7.03
CA MET A 269 5.11 -27.82 -7.40
C MET A 269 4.01 -28.30 -8.35
N PHE A 270 3.05 -27.44 -8.74
CA PHE A 270 2.00 -27.72 -9.69
C PHE A 270 1.63 -26.46 -10.48
N ALA A 271 0.89 -26.64 -11.58
CA ALA A 271 0.71 -25.60 -12.59
C ALA A 271 0.07 -24.31 -12.07
N GLU A 272 -0.97 -24.40 -11.24
CA GLU A 272 -1.65 -23.23 -10.67
C GLU A 272 -0.73 -22.46 -9.71
N ALA A 273 0.09 -23.15 -8.92
CA ALA A 273 1.04 -22.51 -8.02
C ALA A 273 2.14 -21.77 -8.79
N ASP A 274 2.68 -22.38 -9.83
CA ASP A 274 3.70 -21.75 -10.71
C ASP A 274 3.08 -20.54 -11.43
N LEU A 275 1.89 -20.70 -11.98
CA LEU A 275 1.18 -19.64 -12.70
C LEU A 275 0.86 -18.44 -11.76
N LEU A 276 0.43 -18.68 -10.52
CA LEU A 276 0.22 -17.64 -9.52
C LEU A 276 1.50 -16.82 -9.30
N SER A 277 2.65 -17.50 -9.12
CA SER A 277 3.94 -16.82 -8.93
C SER A 277 4.33 -15.96 -10.14
N GLN A 278 4.08 -16.43 -11.35
CA GLN A 278 4.37 -15.67 -12.58
C GLN A 278 3.45 -14.46 -12.73
N ILE A 279 2.16 -14.58 -12.39
CA ILE A 279 1.18 -13.49 -12.43
C ILE A 279 1.53 -12.41 -11.41
N ASP A 280 1.89 -12.79 -10.19
CA ASP A 280 2.31 -11.86 -9.13
C ASP A 280 3.56 -11.08 -9.56
N MET A 281 4.58 -11.76 -10.03
CA MET A 281 5.78 -11.12 -10.55
C MET A 281 5.47 -10.20 -11.74
N LEU A 282 4.57 -10.59 -12.65
CA LEU A 282 4.18 -9.77 -13.79
C LEU A 282 3.51 -8.48 -13.37
N ASP A 283 2.47 -8.55 -12.51
CA ASP A 283 1.72 -7.38 -12.07
C ASP A 283 2.62 -6.42 -11.29
N SER A 284 3.39 -6.93 -10.34
CA SER A 284 4.37 -6.16 -9.57
C SER A 284 5.38 -5.41 -10.46
N ARG A 285 5.88 -6.05 -11.51
CA ARG A 285 6.81 -5.41 -12.46
C ARG A 285 6.13 -4.37 -13.32
N MET A 286 4.90 -4.61 -13.78
CA MET A 286 4.15 -3.64 -14.59
C MET A 286 3.81 -2.39 -13.78
N GLU A 287 3.50 -2.52 -12.50
CA GLU A 287 3.29 -1.36 -11.63
C GLU A 287 4.55 -0.51 -11.49
N ILE A 288 5.74 -1.12 -11.33
CA ILE A 288 7.01 -0.37 -11.30
C ILE A 288 7.21 0.43 -12.59
N TYR A 289 6.84 -0.13 -13.76
CA TYR A 289 6.88 0.61 -15.02
C TYR A 289 5.87 1.77 -15.04
N ALA A 290 4.63 1.53 -14.58
CA ALA A 290 3.58 2.53 -14.52
C ALA A 290 3.95 3.72 -13.61
N GLU A 291 4.55 3.45 -12.46
CA GLU A 291 5.04 4.50 -11.53
C GLU A 291 6.27 5.26 -12.08
N THR A 292 7.14 4.58 -12.82
CA THR A 292 8.43 5.17 -13.24
C THR A 292 8.34 5.97 -14.54
N LEU A 293 7.64 5.44 -15.55
CA LEU A 293 7.63 6.02 -16.90
C LEU A 293 7.16 7.47 -16.97
N PRO A 294 6.15 7.94 -16.20
CA PRO A 294 5.71 9.33 -16.24
C PRO A 294 6.82 10.34 -15.87
N GLY A 295 7.79 9.93 -15.06
CA GLY A 295 8.95 10.77 -14.68
C GLY A 295 10.15 10.70 -15.63
N VAL A 296 10.08 9.88 -16.69
CA VAL A 296 11.17 9.71 -17.67
C VAL A 296 10.78 10.39 -18.99
N PRO A 297 11.57 11.36 -19.49
CA PRO A 297 11.26 11.95 -20.80
C PRO A 297 11.26 10.90 -21.93
N ALA A 298 10.33 11.02 -22.87
CA ALA A 298 10.27 10.14 -24.05
C ALA A 298 11.60 10.16 -24.81
N GLY A 299 11.98 9.03 -25.37
CA GLY A 299 13.26 8.84 -26.05
C GLY A 299 14.48 8.70 -25.12
N THR A 300 14.30 8.62 -23.79
CA THR A 300 15.41 8.52 -22.83
C THR A 300 15.33 7.32 -21.92
N PHE A 301 16.38 7.10 -21.15
CA PHE A 301 16.44 6.06 -20.11
C PHE A 301 16.25 6.68 -18.71
N SER A 302 15.56 5.94 -17.84
CA SER A 302 15.51 6.24 -16.40
C SER A 302 16.90 6.13 -15.73
N SER A 303 17.02 6.56 -14.47
CA SER A 303 18.03 6.03 -13.56
C SER A 303 17.85 4.52 -13.36
N ARG A 304 18.85 3.83 -12.74
CA ARG A 304 18.72 2.41 -12.40
C ARG A 304 17.63 2.23 -11.36
N ILE A 305 16.67 1.36 -11.66
CA ILE A 305 15.59 0.99 -10.76
C ILE A 305 16.04 -0.26 -10.01
N PHE A 306 16.18 -0.13 -8.69
CA PHE A 306 16.69 -1.21 -7.85
C PHE A 306 15.84 -2.49 -7.95
N ALA A 307 14.51 -2.36 -7.88
CA ALA A 307 13.58 -3.49 -7.91
C ALA A 307 13.59 -4.26 -9.26
N LEU A 308 13.98 -3.62 -10.35
CA LEU A 308 14.11 -4.26 -11.67
C LEU A 308 15.57 -4.62 -12.03
N ASP A 309 16.52 -4.18 -11.22
CA ASP A 309 17.96 -4.28 -11.45
C ASP A 309 18.44 -3.76 -12.83
N LYS A 310 17.71 -2.77 -13.39
CA LYS A 310 18.02 -2.20 -14.71
C LYS A 310 17.51 -0.77 -14.84
N ARG A 311 17.92 -0.10 -15.93
CA ARG A 311 17.30 1.11 -16.44
C ARG A 311 16.17 0.73 -17.38
N ILE A 312 15.13 1.56 -17.45
CA ILE A 312 14.05 1.38 -18.44
C ILE A 312 14.09 2.50 -19.47
N TYR A 313 13.76 2.17 -20.69
CA TYR A 313 13.65 3.12 -21.80
C TYR A 313 12.19 3.52 -21.96
N HIS A 314 11.94 4.83 -22.03
CA HIS A 314 10.63 5.37 -22.38
C HIS A 314 10.64 5.63 -23.89
N HIS A 315 10.01 4.76 -24.67
CA HIS A 315 9.90 4.93 -26.12
C HIS A 315 8.99 6.10 -26.49
N GLU A 316 9.15 6.66 -27.69
CA GLU A 316 8.31 7.71 -28.24
C GLU A 316 6.89 7.21 -28.58
#